data_c28d9b1d6126879560181fd34c3628f8
#
_entry.id   c28d9b1d6126879560181fd34c3628f8
#
_cell.length_a   1.000
_cell.length_b   1.000
_cell.length_c   1.000
_cell.angle_alpha   90.00
_cell.angle_beta   90.00
_cell.angle_gamma   90.00
#
_symmetry.space_group_name_H-M   'P 1'
#
loop_
_entity.id
_entity.type
_entity.pdbx_description
1 polymer ?
#
loop_
_entity_poly.entity_id
_entity_poly.type
_entity_poly.pdbx_seq_one_letter_code
_entity_poly.pdbx_strand_id
1 'polypeptide(L)'
;GKDGLRWLKEAGFENNLPVTVEVAHPRHVEEAVATGIDVLWIGARTTVNPFLVQEIADALKGIDIPVMVKNPINPDLELWIGALERLSRAGITKLAAIHRGFSSSEKSRYRNVPQWQIPIELKRRLPAMPLICDPSHISGNRNLISSISQTALDLNYDGLMIEVHT
;
A
#
# COMPACT_ATOMS: atom_id res chain seq x y z
N GLY A 1 0.91 2.82 18.90
CA GLY A 1 -0.11 3.61 19.54
C GLY A 1 0.06 5.10 19.27
N LYS A 2 -0.73 5.93 19.93
CA LYS A 2 -0.78 7.40 19.74
C LYS A 2 0.57 8.10 19.83
N ASP A 3 1.42 7.68 20.75
CA ASP A 3 2.76 8.27 20.88
C ASP A 3 3.62 8.04 19.64
N GLY A 4 3.55 6.85 19.02
CA GLY A 4 4.29 6.56 17.78
C GLY A 4 3.80 7.41 16.62
N LEU A 5 2.49 7.69 16.51
CA LEU A 5 1.95 8.60 15.48
C LEU A 5 2.46 10.02 15.69
N ARG A 6 2.50 10.49 16.94
CA ARG A 6 3.03 11.81 17.28
C ARG A 6 4.51 11.92 16.90
N TRP A 7 5.34 10.96 17.30
CA TRP A 7 6.78 10.94 16.95
C TRP A 7 7.01 10.91 15.45
N LEU A 8 6.20 10.12 14.71
CA LEU A 8 6.28 10.08 13.25
C LEU A 8 5.95 11.45 12.64
N LYS A 9 4.90 12.13 13.15
CA LYS A 9 4.51 13.45 12.67
C LYS A 9 5.56 14.51 13.00
N GLU A 10 6.14 14.50 14.21
CA GLU A 10 7.24 15.36 14.63
C GLU A 10 8.45 15.19 13.71
N ALA A 11 8.87 13.93 13.47
CA ALA A 11 9.99 13.62 12.57
C ALA A 11 9.73 14.09 11.13
N GLY A 12 8.51 13.92 10.62
CA GLY A 12 8.12 14.44 9.30
C GLY A 12 8.20 15.96 9.22
N PHE A 13 7.72 16.64 10.25
CA PHE A 13 7.78 18.11 10.32
C PHE A 13 9.23 18.62 10.37
N GLU A 14 10.08 18.05 11.21
CA GLU A 14 11.50 18.42 11.35
C GLU A 14 12.29 18.24 10.05
N ASN A 15 11.91 17.26 9.22
CA ASN A 15 12.59 16.94 7.97
C ASN A 15 11.87 17.46 6.72
N ASN A 16 10.74 18.17 6.89
CA ASN A 16 9.90 18.66 5.80
C ASN A 16 9.47 17.55 4.83
N LEU A 17 9.07 16.40 5.39
CA LEU A 17 8.62 15.21 4.65
C LEU A 17 7.19 14.85 5.04
N PRO A 18 6.32 14.48 4.09
CA PRO A 18 5.04 13.88 4.40
C PRO A 18 5.24 12.51 5.08
N VAL A 19 4.34 12.17 5.99
CA VAL A 19 4.40 10.91 6.72
C VAL A 19 3.23 10.01 6.38
N THR A 20 3.48 8.70 6.35
CA THR A 20 2.47 7.71 6.06
C THR A 20 2.46 6.59 7.10
N VAL A 21 1.28 6.00 7.35
CA VAL A 21 1.12 4.91 8.30
C VAL A 21 0.15 3.85 7.79
N GLU A 22 0.38 2.59 8.20
CA GLU A 22 -0.55 1.50 7.98
C GLU A 22 -1.80 1.65 8.84
N VAL A 23 -2.97 1.46 8.22
CA VAL A 23 -4.25 1.32 8.92
C VAL A 23 -4.84 -0.05 8.62
N ALA A 24 -5.33 -0.71 9.67
CA ALA A 24 -5.92 -2.04 9.59
C ALA A 24 -7.28 -2.12 10.33
N HIS A 25 -7.79 -0.99 10.81
CA HIS A 25 -9.03 -0.91 11.56
C HIS A 25 -9.56 0.54 11.54
N PRO A 26 -10.87 0.81 11.59
CA PRO A 26 -11.45 2.15 11.65
C PRO A 26 -10.81 3.06 12.69
N ARG A 27 -10.57 2.56 13.89
CA ARG A 27 -9.90 3.32 14.97
C ARG A 27 -8.50 3.80 14.58
N HIS A 28 -7.74 3.04 13.76
CA HIS A 28 -6.44 3.49 13.28
C HIS A 28 -6.57 4.68 12.33
N VAL A 29 -7.64 4.72 11.52
CA VAL A 29 -7.98 5.86 10.67
C VAL A 29 -8.23 7.10 11.52
N GLU A 30 -9.12 6.99 12.52
CA GLU A 30 -9.46 8.09 13.43
C GLU A 30 -8.22 8.66 14.13
N GLU A 31 -7.38 7.77 14.69
CA GLU A 31 -6.17 8.17 15.40
C GLU A 31 -5.12 8.83 14.46
N ALA A 32 -4.94 8.29 13.25
CA ALA A 32 -4.01 8.83 12.27
C ALA A 32 -4.46 10.21 11.74
N VAL A 33 -5.74 10.35 11.41
CA VAL A 33 -6.33 11.62 10.95
C VAL A 33 -6.27 12.68 12.05
N ALA A 34 -6.63 12.32 13.29
CA ALA A 34 -6.56 13.24 14.44
C ALA A 34 -5.12 13.70 14.75
N THR A 35 -4.10 12.90 14.39
CA THR A 35 -2.68 13.25 14.56
C THR A 35 -2.14 14.06 13.37
N GLY A 36 -2.88 14.15 12.27
CA GLY A 36 -2.47 14.87 11.06
C GLY A 36 -1.48 14.09 10.19
N ILE A 37 -1.60 12.76 10.15
CA ILE A 37 -0.85 11.93 9.19
C ILE A 37 -1.25 12.31 7.76
N ASP A 38 -0.28 12.38 6.85
CA ASP A 38 -0.48 12.94 5.51
C ASP A 38 -1.00 11.92 4.50
N VAL A 39 -0.67 10.62 4.67
CA VAL A 39 -1.06 9.52 3.79
C VAL A 39 -1.35 8.27 4.61
N LEU A 40 -2.37 7.52 4.26
CA LEU A 40 -2.65 6.21 4.85
C LEU A 40 -2.36 5.08 3.87
N TRP A 41 -2.04 3.89 4.37
CA TRP A 41 -2.00 2.71 3.51
C TRP A 41 -2.62 1.49 4.19
N ILE A 42 -3.25 0.65 3.37
CA ILE A 42 -3.90 -0.60 3.80
C ILE A 42 -2.96 -1.76 3.48
N GLY A 43 -2.64 -2.54 4.51
CA GLY A 43 -1.73 -3.68 4.40
C GLY A 43 -2.34 -4.87 3.66
N ALA A 44 -1.48 -5.73 3.11
CA ALA A 44 -1.89 -6.91 2.33
C ALA A 44 -2.78 -7.89 3.11
N ARG A 45 -2.56 -8.02 4.44
CA ARG A 45 -3.39 -8.87 5.30
C ARG A 45 -4.77 -8.29 5.57
N THR A 46 -4.90 -6.98 5.52
CA THR A 46 -6.18 -6.27 5.64
C THR A 46 -6.93 -6.33 4.31
N THR A 47 -6.22 -6.17 3.19
CA THR A 47 -6.81 -6.19 1.83
C THR A 47 -7.52 -7.51 1.51
N VAL A 48 -7.11 -8.64 2.11
CA VAL A 48 -7.79 -9.94 1.92
C VAL A 48 -9.17 -10.01 2.57
N ASN A 49 -9.53 -9.04 3.41
CA ASN A 49 -10.83 -9.00 4.09
C ASN A 49 -11.70 -7.84 3.56
N PRO A 50 -12.66 -8.11 2.64
CA PRO A 50 -13.50 -7.06 2.07
C PRO A 50 -14.36 -6.32 3.09
N PHE A 51 -14.76 -6.98 4.18
CA PHE A 51 -15.56 -6.36 5.24
C PHE A 51 -14.74 -5.33 6.01
N LEU A 52 -13.51 -5.68 6.36
CA LEU A 52 -12.61 -4.77 7.07
C LEU A 52 -12.20 -3.57 6.19
N VAL A 53 -11.97 -3.81 4.88
CA VAL A 53 -11.74 -2.72 3.93
C VAL A 53 -12.96 -1.81 3.85
N GLN A 54 -14.18 -2.36 3.89
CA GLN A 54 -15.41 -1.56 3.90
C GLN A 54 -15.53 -0.71 5.17
N GLU A 55 -15.24 -1.28 6.34
CA GLU A 55 -15.26 -0.53 7.60
C GLU A 55 -14.24 0.62 7.60
N ILE A 56 -13.03 0.39 7.05
CA ILE A 56 -12.01 1.44 6.87
C ILE A 56 -12.52 2.51 5.88
N ALA A 57 -13.13 2.11 4.76
CA ALA A 57 -13.71 3.02 3.79
C ALA A 57 -14.82 3.89 4.39
N ASP A 58 -15.67 3.29 5.23
CA ASP A 58 -16.73 4.02 5.94
C ASP A 58 -16.17 5.03 6.93
N ALA A 59 -15.09 4.70 7.64
CA ALA A 59 -14.39 5.62 8.55
C ALA A 59 -13.69 6.77 7.82
N LEU A 60 -13.41 6.62 6.53
CA LEU A 60 -12.78 7.63 5.69
C LEU A 60 -13.76 8.56 4.98
N LYS A 61 -15.08 8.33 5.08
CA LYS A 61 -16.09 9.16 4.42
C LYS A 61 -15.98 10.63 4.83
N GLY A 62 -15.88 11.51 3.83
CA GLY A 62 -15.75 12.94 4.04
C GLY A 62 -14.35 13.42 4.45
N ILE A 63 -13.36 12.55 4.47
CA ILE A 63 -11.96 12.88 4.78
C ILE A 63 -11.15 12.92 3.48
N ASP A 64 -10.56 14.07 3.16
CA ASP A 64 -9.70 14.22 1.97
C ASP A 64 -8.24 13.85 2.30
N ILE A 65 -7.97 12.56 2.41
CA ILE A 65 -6.62 12.03 2.66
C ILE A 65 -6.25 11.01 1.57
N PRO A 66 -5.02 11.01 1.04
CA PRO A 66 -4.56 9.97 0.13
C PRO A 66 -4.49 8.60 0.83
N VAL A 67 -4.93 7.56 0.12
CA VAL A 67 -4.90 6.18 0.61
C VAL A 67 -4.24 5.26 -0.41
N MET A 68 -3.25 4.52 0.02
CA MET A 68 -2.58 3.50 -0.78
C MET A 68 -3.04 2.11 -0.36
N VAL A 69 -3.16 1.18 -1.30
CA VAL A 69 -3.65 -0.18 -1.03
C VAL A 69 -2.65 -1.22 -1.51
N LYS A 70 -2.07 -1.99 -0.59
CA LYS A 70 -1.23 -3.15 -0.96
C LYS A 70 -2.09 -4.24 -1.58
N ASN A 71 -1.54 -4.95 -2.58
CA ASN A 71 -2.18 -6.15 -3.10
C ASN A 71 -2.43 -7.16 -1.98
N PRO A 72 -3.48 -8.01 -2.09
CA PRO A 72 -3.73 -9.08 -1.14
C PRO A 72 -2.56 -10.07 -1.11
N ILE A 73 -2.45 -10.84 -0.02
CA ILE A 73 -1.39 -11.85 0.14
C ILE A 73 -1.45 -12.87 -1.01
N ASN A 74 -2.65 -13.34 -1.34
CA ASN A 74 -2.89 -14.28 -2.43
C ASN A 74 -2.91 -13.56 -3.79
N PRO A 75 -2.56 -14.24 -4.89
CA PRO A 75 -2.57 -13.66 -6.24
C PRO A 75 -4.01 -13.52 -6.77
N ASP A 76 -4.74 -12.55 -6.25
CA ASP A 76 -6.13 -12.27 -6.56
C ASP A 76 -6.29 -10.79 -6.98
N LEU A 77 -6.35 -10.57 -8.29
CA LEU A 77 -6.52 -9.24 -8.88
C LEU A 77 -7.89 -8.64 -8.57
N GLU A 78 -8.96 -9.45 -8.61
CA GLU A 78 -10.31 -8.96 -8.39
C GLU A 78 -10.51 -8.49 -6.95
N LEU A 79 -9.89 -9.17 -5.99
CA LEU A 79 -9.91 -8.76 -4.60
C LEU A 79 -9.16 -7.42 -4.39
N TRP A 80 -8.04 -7.22 -5.12
CA TRP A 80 -7.29 -5.97 -5.06
C TRP A 80 -8.07 -4.80 -5.68
N ILE A 81 -8.64 -5.00 -6.87
CA ILE A 81 -9.51 -4.01 -7.52
C ILE A 81 -10.72 -3.70 -6.64
N GLY A 82 -11.36 -4.74 -6.08
CA GLY A 82 -12.50 -4.56 -5.19
C GLY A 82 -12.19 -3.73 -3.94
N ALA A 83 -10.97 -3.81 -3.40
CA ALA A 83 -10.54 -2.96 -2.30
C ALA A 83 -10.42 -1.49 -2.72
N LEU A 84 -9.81 -1.21 -3.87
CA LEU A 84 -9.69 0.13 -4.46
C LEU A 84 -11.08 0.74 -4.77
N GLU A 85 -11.99 -0.07 -5.34
CA GLU A 85 -13.35 0.38 -5.65
C GLU A 85 -14.17 0.73 -4.40
N ARG A 86 -14.03 -0.02 -3.30
CA ARG A 86 -14.74 0.30 -2.03
C ARG A 86 -14.33 1.67 -1.51
N LEU A 87 -13.04 1.97 -1.52
CA LEU A 87 -12.52 3.28 -1.14
C LEU A 87 -13.00 4.39 -2.08
N SER A 88 -12.95 4.15 -3.39
CA SER A 88 -13.44 5.09 -4.38
C SER A 88 -14.93 5.39 -4.20
N ARG A 89 -15.77 4.37 -3.99
CA ARG A 89 -17.20 4.53 -3.72
C ARG A 89 -17.49 5.25 -2.40
N ALA A 90 -16.60 5.18 -1.43
CA ALA A 90 -16.68 5.94 -0.18
C ALA A 90 -16.29 7.42 -0.35
N GLY A 91 -15.84 7.81 -1.55
CA GLY A 91 -15.49 9.20 -1.89
C GLY A 91 -13.99 9.50 -1.84
N ILE A 92 -13.12 8.49 -1.64
CA ILE A 92 -11.67 8.68 -1.66
C ILE A 92 -11.20 8.79 -3.11
N THR A 93 -10.73 9.98 -3.50
CA THR A 93 -10.30 10.29 -4.87
C THR A 93 -8.79 10.14 -5.08
N LYS A 94 -8.00 10.26 -4.00
CA LYS A 94 -6.53 10.15 -4.03
C LYS A 94 -6.10 8.74 -3.66
N LEU A 95 -6.19 7.80 -4.62
CA LEU A 95 -5.85 6.39 -4.43
C LEU A 95 -4.57 6.02 -5.16
N ALA A 96 -3.81 5.08 -4.59
CA ALA A 96 -2.71 4.40 -5.26
C ALA A 96 -2.67 2.91 -4.89
N ALA A 97 -2.15 2.09 -5.78
CA ALA A 97 -1.94 0.66 -5.55
C ALA A 97 -0.47 0.39 -5.18
N ILE A 98 -0.22 -0.50 -4.22
CA ILE A 98 1.13 -0.93 -3.85
C ILE A 98 1.28 -2.42 -4.15
N HIS A 99 2.22 -2.75 -5.03
CA HIS A 99 2.61 -4.11 -5.35
C HIS A 99 3.73 -4.57 -4.44
N ARG A 100 3.45 -5.56 -3.58
CA ARG A 100 4.41 -6.14 -2.62
C ARG A 100 4.73 -7.62 -2.86
N GLY A 101 4.32 -8.15 -4.03
CA GLY A 101 4.39 -9.58 -4.35
C GLY A 101 3.29 -10.39 -3.68
N PHE A 102 3.26 -11.68 -4.00
CA PHE A 102 2.21 -12.62 -3.57
C PHE A 102 2.82 -13.84 -2.88
N SER A 103 2.07 -14.46 -1.98
CA SER A 103 2.46 -15.73 -1.38
C SER A 103 2.54 -16.83 -2.45
N SER A 104 3.47 -17.75 -2.26
CA SER A 104 3.61 -18.94 -3.08
C SER A 104 3.97 -20.14 -2.19
N SER A 105 3.46 -21.31 -2.52
CA SER A 105 3.87 -22.58 -1.90
C SER A 105 5.19 -23.10 -2.48
N GLU A 106 5.62 -22.57 -3.61
CA GLU A 106 6.85 -22.98 -4.27
C GLU A 106 8.06 -22.26 -3.68
N LYS A 107 9.20 -22.97 -3.66
CA LYS A 107 10.48 -22.36 -3.31
C LYS A 107 10.85 -21.30 -4.33
N SER A 108 11.14 -20.10 -3.87
CA SER A 108 11.54 -18.96 -4.69
C SER A 108 12.72 -18.24 -4.05
N ARG A 109 13.47 -17.49 -4.88
CA ARG A 109 14.46 -16.52 -4.39
C ARG A 109 13.81 -15.29 -3.75
N TYR A 110 12.52 -15.10 -4.00
CA TYR A 110 11.72 -14.00 -3.45
C TYR A 110 11.01 -14.45 -2.18
N ARG A 111 10.87 -13.56 -1.23
CA ARG A 111 10.00 -13.76 -0.06
C ARG A 111 8.52 -13.80 -0.47
N ASN A 112 8.15 -12.93 -1.41
CA ASN A 112 6.83 -12.91 -2.03
C ASN A 112 7.04 -12.82 -3.55
N VAL A 113 6.50 -13.77 -4.29
CA VAL A 113 6.72 -13.85 -5.74
C VAL A 113 6.06 -12.64 -6.42
N PRO A 114 6.74 -11.88 -7.27
CA PRO A 114 6.20 -10.65 -7.84
C PRO A 114 5.01 -10.88 -8.76
N GLN A 115 4.93 -12.00 -9.50
CA GLN A 115 3.85 -12.28 -10.46
C GLN A 115 3.45 -11.02 -11.26
N TRP A 116 4.42 -10.43 -11.95
CA TRP A 116 4.32 -9.12 -12.63
C TRP A 116 3.09 -8.96 -13.53
N GLN A 117 2.57 -10.05 -14.10
CA GLN A 117 1.37 -10.07 -14.92
C GLN A 117 0.14 -9.50 -14.19
N ILE A 118 0.05 -9.66 -12.85
CA ILE A 118 -1.10 -9.18 -12.06
C ILE A 118 -1.10 -7.65 -11.96
N PRO A 119 -0.03 -6.98 -11.50
CA PRO A 119 0.00 -5.52 -11.47
C PRO A 119 0.01 -4.89 -12.87
N ILE A 120 0.56 -5.55 -13.89
CA ILE A 120 0.43 -5.10 -15.29
C ILE A 120 -1.06 -5.09 -15.71
N GLU A 121 -1.80 -6.15 -15.40
CA GLU A 121 -3.23 -6.21 -15.69
C GLU A 121 -4.03 -5.20 -14.85
N LEU A 122 -3.64 -4.94 -13.60
CA LEU A 122 -4.22 -3.84 -12.81
C LEU A 122 -4.07 -2.51 -13.56
N LYS A 123 -2.85 -2.18 -13.99
CA LYS A 123 -2.55 -0.92 -14.70
C LYS A 123 -3.30 -0.83 -16.04
N ARG A 124 -3.47 -1.97 -16.75
CA ARG A 124 -4.28 -2.02 -17.97
C ARG A 124 -5.76 -1.70 -17.73
N ARG A 125 -6.33 -2.21 -16.61
CA ARG A 125 -7.75 -1.99 -16.25
C ARG A 125 -8.00 -0.64 -15.60
N LEU A 126 -7.01 -0.12 -14.87
CA LEU A 126 -7.07 1.15 -14.15
C LEU A 126 -5.85 2.03 -14.54
N PRO A 127 -5.80 2.54 -15.78
CA PRO A 127 -4.60 3.20 -16.31
C PRO A 127 -4.21 4.48 -15.57
N ALA A 128 -5.17 5.16 -14.94
CA ALA A 128 -4.93 6.36 -14.13
C ALA A 128 -4.52 6.06 -12.68
N MET A 129 -4.54 4.79 -12.24
CA MET A 129 -4.16 4.40 -10.89
C MET A 129 -2.64 4.42 -10.74
N PRO A 130 -2.09 5.27 -9.84
CA PRO A 130 -0.67 5.21 -9.52
C PRO A 130 -0.32 3.84 -8.94
N LEU A 131 0.79 3.25 -9.43
CA LEU A 131 1.26 1.93 -9.03
C LEU A 131 2.67 2.03 -8.43
N ILE A 132 2.79 1.65 -7.18
CA ILE A 132 4.03 1.69 -6.39
C ILE A 132 4.54 0.27 -6.19
N CYS A 133 5.84 0.05 -6.35
CA CYS A 133 6.47 -1.23 -6.03
C CYS A 133 7.05 -1.19 -4.61
N ASP A 134 6.82 -2.26 -3.85
CA ASP A 134 7.47 -2.53 -2.57
C ASP A 134 8.52 -3.66 -2.75
N PRO A 135 9.73 -3.33 -3.21
CA PRO A 135 10.76 -4.31 -3.49
C PRO A 135 11.28 -5.00 -2.22
N SER A 136 11.16 -4.35 -1.06
CA SER A 136 11.60 -4.91 0.22
C SER A 136 10.77 -6.13 0.61
N HIS A 137 9.45 -6.04 0.47
CA HIS A 137 8.56 -7.18 0.74
C HIS A 137 8.62 -8.25 -0.35
N ILE A 138 8.84 -7.88 -1.61
CA ILE A 138 9.06 -8.84 -2.69
C ILE A 138 10.32 -9.65 -2.43
N SER A 139 11.44 -8.98 -2.18
CA SER A 139 12.74 -9.63 -2.06
C SER A 139 12.92 -10.41 -0.77
N GLY A 140 12.61 -9.81 0.37
CA GLY A 140 13.04 -10.26 1.69
C GLY A 140 14.56 -10.30 1.85
N ASN A 141 15.31 -9.72 0.91
CA ASN A 141 16.77 -9.71 0.85
C ASN A 141 17.26 -8.40 0.21
N ARG A 142 18.07 -7.63 0.95
CA ARG A 142 18.57 -6.31 0.50
C ARG A 142 19.31 -6.36 -0.84
N ASN A 143 19.97 -7.47 -1.17
CA ASN A 143 20.75 -7.61 -2.40
C ASN A 143 19.87 -7.65 -3.67
N LEU A 144 18.58 -7.92 -3.54
CA LEU A 144 17.63 -7.98 -4.66
C LEU A 144 16.82 -6.69 -4.83
N ILE A 145 16.88 -5.75 -3.89
CA ILE A 145 16.06 -4.53 -3.92
C ILE A 145 16.30 -3.74 -5.19
N SER A 146 17.57 -3.49 -5.53
CA SER A 146 17.93 -2.71 -6.72
C SER A 146 17.40 -3.34 -8.03
N SER A 147 17.58 -4.65 -8.22
CA SER A 147 17.10 -5.33 -9.43
C SER A 147 15.60 -5.37 -9.55
N ILE A 148 14.88 -5.56 -8.43
CA ILE A 148 13.41 -5.54 -8.41
C ILE A 148 12.90 -4.12 -8.67
N SER A 149 13.52 -3.12 -8.06
CA SER A 149 13.19 -1.70 -8.28
C SER A 149 13.36 -1.33 -9.75
N GLN A 150 14.47 -1.73 -10.37
CA GLN A 150 14.71 -1.46 -11.79
C GLN A 150 13.65 -2.14 -12.67
N THR A 151 13.32 -3.41 -12.40
CA THR A 151 12.26 -4.11 -13.14
C THR A 151 10.92 -3.38 -13.02
N ALA A 152 10.57 -2.88 -11.83
CA ALA A 152 9.34 -2.11 -11.65
C ALA A 152 9.35 -0.81 -12.47
N LEU A 153 10.46 -0.07 -12.45
CA LEU A 153 10.60 1.16 -13.25
C LEU A 153 10.52 0.89 -14.75
N ASP A 154 11.13 -0.19 -15.22
CA ASP A 154 11.07 -0.63 -16.64
C ASP A 154 9.61 -1.01 -17.04
N LEU A 155 8.79 -1.44 -16.09
CA LEU A 155 7.37 -1.71 -16.25
C LEU A 155 6.48 -0.47 -16.03
N ASN A 156 7.05 0.73 -15.99
CA ASN A 156 6.36 2.01 -15.82
C ASN A 156 5.58 2.12 -14.49
N TYR A 157 6.15 1.65 -13.39
CA TYR A 157 5.65 1.97 -12.05
C TYR A 157 5.91 3.44 -11.72
N ASP A 158 4.98 4.03 -10.96
CA ASP A 158 5.02 5.46 -10.62
C ASP A 158 5.90 5.75 -9.40
N GLY A 159 6.32 4.74 -8.63
CA GLY A 159 7.15 4.93 -7.44
C GLY A 159 7.58 3.64 -6.76
N LEU A 160 8.37 3.82 -5.70
CA LEU A 160 8.92 2.75 -4.87
C LEU A 160 8.61 2.99 -3.39
N MET A 161 8.33 1.92 -2.65
CA MET A 161 8.23 1.91 -1.19
C MET A 161 9.33 0.99 -0.65
N ILE A 162 10.38 1.55 -0.06
CA ILE A 162 11.55 0.80 0.38
C ILE A 162 11.66 0.86 1.91
N GLU A 163 11.78 -0.31 2.53
CA GLU A 163 12.06 -0.44 3.95
C GLU A 163 13.55 -0.18 4.21
N VAL A 164 13.84 0.73 5.12
CA VAL A 164 15.21 1.11 5.52
C VAL A 164 15.33 1.02 7.03
N HIS A 165 16.35 0.30 7.50
CA HIS A 165 16.69 0.22 8.92
C HIS A 165 18.19 -0.04 9.07
N THR A 166 18.72 0.21 10.25
CA THR A 166 20.12 -0.08 10.64
C THR A 166 20.39 -1.56 10.78
#